data_21dda0745cddb71b9763b9765c6a09be
#
_entry.id   21dda0745cddb71b9763b9765c6a09be
#
_cell.length_a   1.000
_cell.length_b   1.000
_cell.length_c   1.000
_cell.angle_alpha   90.00
_cell.angle_beta   90.00
_cell.angle_gamma   90.00
#
_symmetry.space_group_name_H-M   'P 1'
#
loop_
_entity.id
_entity.type
_entity.pdbx_description
1 polymer ?
#
loop_
_entity_poly.entity_id
_entity_poly.type
_entity_poly.pdbx_seq_one_letter_code
_entity_poly.pdbx_strand_id
1 'polypeptide(L)'
;MNMKSFNPQEIKEAFDQIFNSFTEKEQNENDAKLIMFRFLSIIEEKCEVLGLNRKQLAEKVGTSPSYITQLYRGDKLINMLTLAKFQKVLDLEFEIIEKKSYEEKVKDYSPVSDGSGFWVYRKFDKPDYNTIEQLPVIEEYQLAEVA
;
A
#
# COMPACT_ATOMS: atom_id res chain seq x y z
N MET A 1 7.65 38.17 11.59
CA MET A 1 6.58 37.19 11.35
C MET A 1 6.53 36.21 12.52
N ASN A 2 5.51 36.37 13.40
CA ASN A 2 5.36 35.46 14.53
C ASN A 2 4.85 34.11 14.00
N MET A 3 5.70 33.14 13.98
CA MET A 3 5.26 31.73 13.85
C MET A 3 4.47 31.38 15.11
N LYS A 4 3.14 31.31 15.01
CA LYS A 4 2.33 30.67 16.04
C LYS A 4 2.78 29.21 16.13
N SER A 5 3.38 28.87 17.27
CA SER A 5 3.64 27.45 17.58
C SER A 5 2.28 26.79 17.78
N PHE A 6 1.91 25.91 16.85
CA PHE A 6 0.70 25.12 16.98
C PHE A 6 0.91 24.11 18.12
N ASN A 7 -0.03 24.13 19.07
CA ASN A 7 -0.06 23.15 20.14
C ASN A 7 -0.42 21.77 19.53
N PRO A 8 0.39 20.72 19.74
CA PRO A 8 0.11 19.39 19.23
C PRO A 8 -1.28 18.86 19.61
N GLN A 9 -1.79 19.29 20.75
CA GLN A 9 -3.10 18.89 21.26
C GLN A 9 -4.25 19.52 20.47
N GLU A 10 -4.12 20.81 20.12
CA GLU A 10 -5.09 21.52 19.27
C GLU A 10 -5.13 20.94 17.86
N ILE A 11 -3.98 20.52 17.33
CA ILE A 11 -3.90 19.83 16.03
C ILE A 11 -4.62 18.49 16.09
N LYS A 12 -4.39 17.71 17.14
CA LYS A 12 -5.05 16.41 17.32
C LYS A 12 -6.57 16.56 17.44
N GLU A 13 -7.04 17.51 18.26
CA GLU A 13 -8.48 17.78 18.43
C GLU A 13 -9.13 18.25 17.11
N ALA A 14 -8.46 19.07 16.32
CA ALA A 14 -8.93 19.49 15.01
C ALA A 14 -9.01 18.30 14.03
N PHE A 15 -8.03 17.41 14.03
CA PHE A 15 -8.06 16.17 13.24
C PHE A 15 -9.20 15.25 13.70
N ASP A 16 -9.34 15.03 15.00
CA ASP A 16 -10.39 14.18 15.56
C ASP A 16 -11.79 14.72 15.21
N GLN A 17 -11.99 16.03 15.22
CA GLN A 17 -13.24 16.67 14.79
C GLN A 17 -13.53 16.44 13.30
N ILE A 18 -12.52 16.53 12.44
CA ILE A 18 -12.67 16.30 11.00
C ILE A 18 -13.02 14.82 10.74
N PHE A 19 -12.29 13.90 11.36
CA PHE A 19 -12.52 12.46 11.16
C PHE A 19 -13.85 11.97 11.75
N ASN A 20 -14.27 12.51 12.89
CA ASN A 20 -15.55 12.17 13.54
C ASN A 20 -16.77 12.85 12.88
N SER A 21 -16.54 13.80 11.95
CA SER A 21 -17.64 14.48 11.25
C SER A 21 -18.21 13.69 10.08
N PHE A 22 -17.47 12.67 9.59
CA PHE A 22 -17.93 11.85 8.47
C PHE A 22 -19.00 10.85 8.92
N THR A 23 -20.08 10.78 8.16
CA THR A 23 -21.07 9.71 8.32
C THR A 23 -20.46 8.37 7.94
N GLU A 24 -20.98 7.27 8.49
CA GLU A 24 -20.54 5.91 8.14
C GLU A 24 -20.58 5.67 6.61
N LYS A 25 -21.59 6.22 5.94
CA LYS A 25 -21.70 6.14 4.48
C LYS A 25 -20.52 6.84 3.77
N GLU A 26 -20.15 8.05 4.21
CA GLU A 26 -19.04 8.81 3.64
C GLU A 26 -17.70 8.11 3.92
N GLN A 27 -17.53 7.51 5.09
CA GLN A 27 -16.37 6.71 5.42
C GLN A 27 -16.24 5.51 4.47
N ASN A 28 -17.31 4.74 4.28
CA ASN A 28 -17.33 3.60 3.36
C ASN A 28 -17.06 4.02 1.91
N GLU A 29 -17.61 5.16 1.46
CA GLU A 29 -17.31 5.69 0.12
C GLU A 29 -15.84 6.09 -0.03
N ASN A 30 -15.25 6.69 0.98
CA ASN A 30 -13.83 7.06 0.98
C ASN A 30 -12.93 5.82 1.00
N ASP A 31 -13.26 4.81 1.79
CA ASP A 31 -12.53 3.54 1.84
C ASP A 31 -12.59 2.82 0.48
N ALA A 32 -13.76 2.81 -0.15
CA ALA A 32 -13.92 2.27 -1.50
C ALA A 32 -13.05 3.01 -2.54
N LYS A 33 -12.95 4.34 -2.45
CA LYS A 33 -12.06 5.14 -3.30
C LYS A 33 -10.59 4.82 -3.04
N LEU A 34 -10.18 4.66 -1.79
CA LEU A 34 -8.81 4.29 -1.44
C LEU A 34 -8.42 2.92 -2.01
N ILE A 35 -9.33 1.94 -1.93
CA ILE A 35 -9.12 0.63 -2.56
C ILE A 35 -8.98 0.80 -4.07
N MET A 36 -9.88 1.54 -4.71
CA MET A 36 -9.84 1.81 -6.14
C MET A 36 -8.52 2.47 -6.57
N PHE A 37 -8.06 3.48 -5.85
CA PHE A 37 -6.81 4.18 -6.19
C PHE A 37 -5.58 3.29 -6.12
N ARG A 38 -5.56 2.27 -5.27
CA ARG A 38 -4.49 1.26 -5.27
C ARG A 38 -4.44 0.48 -6.58
N PHE A 39 -5.59 0.06 -7.11
CA PHE A 39 -5.64 -0.57 -8.43
C PHE A 39 -5.24 0.39 -9.54
N LEU A 40 -5.74 1.63 -9.51
CA LEU A 40 -5.43 2.63 -10.53
C LEU A 40 -3.96 3.02 -10.54
N SER A 41 -3.27 3.04 -9.40
CA SER A 41 -1.84 3.30 -9.31
C SER A 41 -1.02 2.23 -10.08
N ILE A 42 -1.34 0.96 -9.89
CA ILE A 42 -0.68 -0.14 -10.60
C ILE A 42 -1.00 -0.09 -12.10
N ILE A 43 -2.24 0.23 -12.46
CA ILE A 43 -2.66 0.39 -13.85
C ILE A 43 -1.91 1.55 -14.51
N GLU A 44 -1.74 2.68 -13.83
CA GLU A 44 -1.02 3.85 -14.35
C GLU A 44 0.46 3.54 -14.57
N GLU A 45 1.13 2.93 -13.59
CA GLU A 45 2.51 2.47 -13.70
C GLU A 45 2.70 1.54 -14.92
N LYS A 46 1.80 0.58 -15.11
CA LYS A 46 1.87 -0.32 -16.27
C LYS A 46 1.62 0.42 -17.59
N CYS A 47 0.71 1.40 -17.61
CA CYS A 47 0.49 2.25 -18.77
C CYS A 47 1.71 3.08 -19.13
N GLU A 48 2.43 3.62 -18.13
CA GLU A 48 3.69 4.35 -18.35
C GLU A 48 4.76 3.44 -18.99
N VAL A 49 4.94 2.23 -18.46
CA VAL A 49 5.87 1.24 -19.03
C VAL A 49 5.53 0.91 -20.48
N LEU A 50 4.24 0.80 -20.81
CA LEU A 50 3.76 0.50 -22.16
C LEU A 50 3.63 1.72 -23.08
N GLY A 51 3.88 2.93 -22.58
CA GLY A 51 3.73 4.19 -23.30
C GLY A 51 2.26 4.49 -23.70
N LEU A 52 1.29 4.00 -22.94
CA LEU A 52 -0.13 4.17 -23.21
C LEU A 52 -0.67 5.43 -22.54
N ASN A 53 -1.29 6.29 -23.32
CA ASN A 53 -2.06 7.41 -22.76
C ASN A 53 -3.49 6.99 -22.39
N ARG A 54 -4.19 7.84 -21.62
CA ARG A 54 -5.56 7.55 -21.13
C ARG A 54 -6.58 7.29 -22.24
N LYS A 55 -6.42 7.93 -23.40
CA LYS A 55 -7.28 7.71 -24.55
C LYS A 55 -7.08 6.31 -25.15
N GLN A 56 -5.83 5.92 -25.36
CA GLN A 56 -5.47 4.60 -25.86
C GLN A 56 -5.87 3.49 -24.89
N LEU A 57 -5.71 3.74 -23.59
CA LEU A 57 -6.17 2.82 -22.54
C LEU A 57 -7.69 2.64 -22.63
N ALA A 58 -8.45 3.72 -22.74
CA ALA A 58 -9.90 3.68 -22.87
C ALA A 58 -10.36 2.86 -24.09
N GLU A 59 -9.72 3.08 -25.24
CA GLU A 59 -9.99 2.33 -26.49
C GLU A 59 -9.73 0.84 -26.31
N LYS A 60 -8.58 0.46 -25.73
CA LYS A 60 -8.21 -0.95 -25.50
C LYS A 60 -9.16 -1.66 -24.53
N VAL A 61 -9.59 -0.98 -23.49
CA VAL A 61 -10.50 -1.51 -22.45
C VAL A 61 -11.97 -1.51 -22.94
N GLY A 62 -12.26 -0.80 -24.04
CA GLY A 62 -13.62 -0.66 -24.56
C GLY A 62 -14.49 0.22 -23.67
N THR A 63 -13.96 1.38 -23.27
CA THR A 63 -14.65 2.39 -22.46
C THR A 63 -14.40 3.80 -23.01
N SER A 64 -15.03 4.82 -22.44
CA SER A 64 -14.79 6.19 -22.85
C SER A 64 -13.61 6.84 -22.13
N PRO A 65 -12.83 7.73 -22.77
CA PRO A 65 -11.77 8.48 -22.11
C PRO A 65 -12.29 9.33 -20.93
N SER A 66 -13.53 9.82 -21.02
CA SER A 66 -14.19 10.55 -19.94
C SER A 66 -14.40 9.67 -18.71
N TYR A 67 -14.80 8.40 -18.90
CA TYR A 67 -14.95 7.45 -17.80
C TYR A 67 -13.60 7.18 -17.09
N ILE A 68 -12.53 6.98 -17.85
CA ILE A 68 -11.19 6.84 -17.29
C ILE A 68 -10.83 8.07 -16.44
N THR A 69 -11.06 9.27 -16.96
CA THR A 69 -10.78 10.51 -16.22
C THR A 69 -11.60 10.61 -14.93
N GLN A 70 -12.87 10.19 -14.94
CA GLN A 70 -13.73 10.19 -13.75
C GLN A 70 -13.26 9.17 -12.69
N LEU A 71 -12.73 8.01 -13.10
CA LEU A 71 -12.11 7.06 -12.18
C LEU A 71 -10.90 7.67 -11.47
N TYR A 72 -9.98 8.29 -12.22
CA TYR A 72 -8.77 8.92 -11.65
C TYR A 72 -9.07 10.14 -10.78
N ARG A 73 -10.20 10.80 -10.97
CA ARG A 73 -10.66 11.88 -10.07
C ARG A 73 -11.39 11.37 -8.84
N GLY A 74 -11.78 10.10 -8.81
CA GLY A 74 -12.62 9.56 -7.75
C GLY A 74 -14.10 9.96 -7.85
N ASP A 75 -14.53 10.49 -9.02
CA ASP A 75 -15.92 10.86 -9.28
C ASP A 75 -16.79 9.60 -9.47
N LYS A 76 -16.17 8.50 -9.88
CA LYS A 76 -16.81 7.19 -10.04
C LYS A 76 -15.95 6.09 -9.45
N LEU A 77 -16.60 5.09 -8.89
CA LEU A 77 -15.94 3.85 -8.48
C LEU A 77 -15.83 2.89 -9.66
N ILE A 78 -14.71 2.17 -9.70
CA ILE A 78 -14.51 1.10 -10.67
C ILE A 78 -15.38 -0.10 -10.30
N ASN A 79 -15.99 -0.72 -11.29
CA ASN A 79 -16.65 -2.01 -11.08
C ASN A 79 -15.70 -3.17 -11.43
N MET A 80 -16.00 -4.35 -10.89
CA MET A 80 -15.16 -5.54 -11.06
C MET A 80 -15.04 -5.97 -12.53
N LEU A 81 -16.07 -5.75 -13.35
CA LEU A 81 -16.02 -6.08 -14.77
C LEU A 81 -14.98 -5.19 -15.50
N THR A 82 -14.95 -3.89 -15.18
CA THR A 82 -13.96 -2.97 -15.74
C THR A 82 -12.56 -3.31 -15.25
N LEU A 83 -12.41 -3.67 -13.96
CA LEU A 83 -11.12 -4.10 -13.41
C LEU A 83 -10.60 -5.35 -14.13
N ALA A 84 -11.45 -6.34 -14.37
CA ALA A 84 -11.09 -7.53 -15.14
C ALA A 84 -10.66 -7.23 -16.58
N LYS A 85 -11.29 -6.23 -17.22
CA LYS A 85 -10.87 -5.77 -18.55
C LYS A 85 -9.49 -5.11 -18.52
N PHE A 86 -9.18 -4.30 -17.48
CA PHE A 86 -7.84 -3.75 -17.28
C PHE A 86 -6.79 -4.84 -17.15
N GLN A 87 -7.04 -5.85 -16.30
CA GLN A 87 -6.13 -6.98 -16.14
C GLN A 87 -5.82 -7.64 -17.48
N LYS A 88 -6.86 -7.95 -18.26
CA LYS A 88 -6.71 -8.61 -19.56
C LYS A 88 -5.95 -7.77 -20.58
N VAL A 89 -6.23 -6.46 -20.65
CA VAL A 89 -5.64 -5.56 -21.65
C VAL A 89 -4.19 -5.22 -21.35
N LEU A 90 -3.86 -5.11 -20.06
CA LEU A 90 -2.53 -4.70 -19.59
C LEU A 90 -1.66 -5.90 -19.19
N ASP A 91 -2.17 -7.12 -19.30
CA ASP A 91 -1.50 -8.33 -18.84
C ASP A 91 -1.06 -8.18 -17.35
N LEU A 92 -2.06 -7.90 -16.51
CA LEU A 92 -1.91 -7.74 -15.07
C LEU A 92 -2.69 -8.82 -14.35
N GLU A 93 -2.22 -9.21 -13.17
CA GLU A 93 -2.96 -10.05 -12.24
C GLU A 93 -2.98 -9.36 -10.88
N PHE A 94 -4.18 -9.17 -10.30
CA PHE A 94 -4.33 -8.64 -8.96
C PHE A 94 -4.60 -9.78 -7.99
N GLU A 95 -3.77 -9.89 -6.99
CA GLU A 95 -3.91 -10.85 -5.92
C GLU A 95 -4.52 -10.16 -4.67
N ILE A 96 -5.45 -10.85 -4.00
CA ILE A 96 -6.04 -10.39 -2.76
C ILE A 96 -5.32 -11.09 -1.62
N ILE A 97 -4.55 -10.32 -0.85
CA ILE A 97 -3.81 -10.83 0.30
C ILE A 97 -4.41 -10.24 1.57
N GLU A 98 -4.75 -11.10 2.53
CA GLU A 98 -5.16 -10.67 3.85
C GLU A 98 -3.99 -9.98 4.56
N LYS A 99 -4.22 -8.73 4.99
CA LYS A 99 -3.22 -8.01 5.78
C LYS A 99 -3.30 -8.49 7.23
N LYS A 100 -2.35 -9.31 7.64
CA LYS A 100 -2.21 -9.70 9.04
C LYS A 100 -2.05 -8.49 9.95
N SER A 101 -2.64 -8.55 11.14
CA SER A 101 -2.43 -7.53 12.16
C SER A 101 -0.93 -7.41 12.52
N TYR A 102 -0.54 -6.26 13.06
CA TYR A 102 0.85 -6.06 13.46
C TYR A 102 1.30 -7.12 14.50
N GLU A 103 0.40 -7.50 15.40
CA GLU A 103 0.67 -8.53 16.43
C GLU A 103 0.92 -9.91 15.83
N GLU A 104 0.20 -10.29 14.76
CA GLU A 104 0.46 -11.54 14.04
C GLU A 104 1.77 -11.49 13.27
N LYS A 105 2.12 -10.32 12.70
CA LYS A 105 3.41 -10.13 12.03
C LYS A 105 4.58 -10.25 13.00
N VAL A 106 4.44 -9.73 14.23
CA VAL A 106 5.48 -9.82 15.25
C VAL A 106 5.68 -11.25 15.74
N LYS A 107 4.62 -12.07 15.74
CA LYS A 107 4.74 -13.50 16.09
C LYS A 107 5.58 -14.31 15.10
N ASP A 108 5.67 -13.85 13.86
CA ASP A 108 6.50 -14.49 12.83
C ASP A 108 8.00 -14.14 12.98
N TYR A 109 8.36 -13.29 13.94
CA TYR A 109 9.72 -12.89 14.21
C TYR A 109 10.12 -13.28 15.64
N SER A 110 11.26 -13.91 15.81
CA SER A 110 11.87 -14.17 17.12
C SER A 110 13.14 -13.35 17.27
N PRO A 111 13.35 -12.75 18.44
CA PRO A 111 14.63 -12.14 18.74
C PRO A 111 15.68 -13.23 18.88
N VAL A 112 16.76 -13.13 18.14
CA VAL A 112 17.91 -14.04 18.24
C VAL A 112 19.12 -13.21 18.64
N SER A 113 19.81 -13.60 19.71
CA SER A 113 21.08 -13.00 20.07
C SER A 113 22.18 -13.68 19.25
N ASP A 114 22.95 -12.89 18.53
CA ASP A 114 24.10 -13.35 17.76
C ASP A 114 25.40 -13.40 18.61
N GLY A 115 25.27 -13.09 19.90
CA GLY A 115 26.45 -13.02 20.83
C GLY A 115 27.21 -11.70 20.80
N SER A 116 26.85 -10.77 19.87
CA SER A 116 27.48 -9.43 19.76
C SER A 116 26.86 -8.41 20.72
N GLY A 117 25.76 -8.74 21.37
CA GLY A 117 24.99 -7.84 22.24
C GLY A 117 23.85 -7.12 21.47
N PHE A 118 23.67 -7.40 20.18
CA PHE A 118 22.57 -6.88 19.38
C PHE A 118 21.46 -7.93 19.23
N TRP A 119 20.21 -7.46 19.18
CA TRP A 119 19.05 -8.29 18.94
C TRP A 119 18.66 -8.22 17.48
N VAL A 120 18.64 -9.37 16.80
CA VAL A 120 18.21 -9.48 15.41
C VAL A 120 16.87 -10.19 15.36
N TYR A 121 15.90 -9.64 14.62
CA TYR A 121 14.61 -10.29 14.40
C TYR A 121 14.66 -11.07 13.08
N ARG A 122 14.42 -12.37 13.15
CA ARG A 122 14.34 -13.24 11.97
C ARG A 122 12.89 -13.63 11.72
N LYS A 123 12.48 -13.57 10.46
CA LYS A 123 11.20 -14.08 10.02
C LYS A 123 11.30 -15.59 9.87
N PHE A 124 10.35 -16.31 10.47
CA PHE A 124 10.21 -17.74 10.27
C PHE A 124 9.19 -17.97 9.16
N ASP A 125 9.62 -18.56 8.05
CA ASP A 125 8.69 -19.03 7.04
C ASP A 125 8.06 -20.35 7.53
N LYS A 126 6.74 -20.35 7.75
CA LYS A 126 6.01 -21.58 7.97
C LYS A 126 5.94 -22.32 6.62
N PRO A 127 6.35 -23.58 6.51
CA PRO A 127 6.05 -24.69 7.39
C PRO A 127 7.26 -25.41 8.05
N ASP A 128 8.45 -24.89 7.97
CA ASP A 128 9.65 -25.67 8.28
C ASP A 128 10.32 -25.22 9.56
N TYR A 129 9.75 -25.61 10.71
CA TYR A 129 10.34 -25.35 12.02
C TYR A 129 11.60 -26.21 12.33
N ASN A 130 11.96 -27.13 11.43
CA ASN A 130 13.06 -28.08 11.66
C ASN A 130 14.33 -27.77 10.86
N THR A 131 14.33 -26.77 10.00
CA THR A 131 15.51 -26.38 9.21
C THR A 131 16.06 -25.02 9.64
N ILE A 132 16.71 -25.00 10.83
CA ILE A 132 17.46 -23.82 11.30
C ILE A 132 18.77 -23.63 10.51
N GLU A 133 19.14 -24.54 9.62
CA GLU A 133 20.50 -24.61 9.05
C GLU A 133 20.76 -23.76 7.82
N GLN A 134 19.79 -23.03 7.26
CA GLN A 134 20.02 -22.27 6.00
C GLN A 134 19.38 -20.88 5.97
N LEU A 135 19.64 -20.06 6.96
CA LEU A 135 19.31 -18.64 6.85
C LEU A 135 20.52 -17.89 6.27
N PRO A 136 20.36 -17.07 5.22
CA PRO A 136 21.44 -16.25 4.71
C PRO A 136 21.91 -15.31 5.84
N VAL A 137 23.19 -15.35 6.09
CA VAL A 137 23.87 -14.37 6.97
C VAL A 137 23.64 -13.00 6.34
N ILE A 138 22.95 -12.12 7.04
CA ILE A 138 22.84 -10.71 6.63
C ILE A 138 24.25 -10.14 6.82
N GLU A 139 24.89 -9.78 5.71
CA GLU A 139 26.19 -9.10 5.74
C GLU A 139 26.11 -7.83 6.60
N GLU A 140 27.11 -7.65 7.45
CA GLU A 140 27.27 -6.52 8.34
C GLU A 140 27.09 -5.19 7.62
N TYR A 141 26.11 -4.40 8.06
CA TYR A 141 26.13 -2.97 7.79
C TYR A 141 27.27 -2.39 8.66
N GLN A 142 28.40 -2.12 8.03
CA GLN A 142 29.45 -1.31 8.63
C GLN A 142 28.86 0.06 8.98
N LEU A 143 28.64 0.31 10.25
CA LEU A 143 28.42 1.64 10.77
C LEU A 143 29.70 2.44 10.50
N ALA A 144 29.66 3.37 9.56
CA ALA A 144 30.71 4.34 9.38
C ALA A 144 30.89 5.08 10.71
N GLU A 145 32.06 4.95 11.30
CA GLU A 145 32.49 5.79 12.40
C GLU A 145 32.44 7.25 11.93
N VAL A 146 31.57 8.02 12.57
CA VAL A 146 31.59 9.48 12.48
C VAL A 146 32.61 9.95 13.50
N ALA A 147 33.79 10.30 13.02
CA ALA A 147 34.79 11.01 13.78
C ALA A 147 34.40 12.50 13.95
#